data_4e0c5b03f54fbc7961240ab57693dba5
#
_entry.id   4e0c5b03f54fbc7961240ab57693dba5
#
_cell.length_a   1.000
_cell.length_b   1.000
_cell.length_c   1.000
_cell.angle_alpha   90.00
_cell.angle_beta   90.00
_cell.angle_gamma   90.00
#
_symmetry.space_group_name_H-M   'P 1'
#
loop_
_entity.id
_entity.type
_entity.pdbx_description
1 polymer ?
#
loop_
_entity_poly.entity_id
_entity_poly.type
_entity_poly.pdbx_seq_one_letter_code
_entity_poly.pdbx_strand_id
1 'polypeptide(L)'
;LVKLLQPFNCNILAHDILDFKDFYQKHSITPVGLEELMQKSDIITLHLPLDSSTINIISKDRLQLLKKDAVIINLARGGLIDENALKQRLIEKKIAGAALDVFAIEPPNDREFALLDNVLVTPHIGGSTEEAILAMGMAAIDSLDNSRDPSSFLSKK
;
A
#
# COMPACT_ATOMS: atom_id res chain seq x y z
N LEU A 1 10.00 2.70 5.53
CA LEU A 1 10.17 1.30 5.12
C LEU A 1 11.55 1.06 4.49
N VAL A 2 11.94 1.77 3.40
CA VAL A 2 13.21 1.55 2.67
C VAL A 2 14.42 1.43 3.59
N LYS A 3 14.62 2.39 4.52
CA LYS A 3 15.73 2.38 5.49
C LYS A 3 15.72 1.13 6.39
N LEU A 4 14.54 0.62 6.73
CA LEU A 4 14.38 -0.58 7.56
C LEU A 4 14.67 -1.86 6.77
N LEU A 5 14.56 -1.83 5.45
CA LEU A 5 14.84 -2.99 4.59
C LEU A 5 16.33 -3.12 4.21
N GLN A 6 17.12 -2.05 4.37
CA GLN A 6 18.55 -2.07 4.01
C GLN A 6 19.35 -3.24 4.65
N PRO A 7 19.18 -3.59 5.95
CA PRO A 7 19.91 -4.69 6.56
C PRO A 7 19.62 -6.06 5.94
N PHE A 8 18.49 -6.21 5.25
CA PHE A 8 18.10 -7.47 4.60
C PHE A 8 18.72 -7.66 3.21
N ASN A 9 19.40 -6.62 2.68
CA ASN A 9 20.06 -6.65 1.38
C ASN A 9 19.16 -7.10 0.22
N CYS A 10 17.88 -6.70 0.27
CA CYS A 10 16.90 -7.00 -0.75
C CYS A 10 16.96 -5.99 -1.90
N ASN A 11 16.59 -6.41 -3.11
CA ASN A 11 16.41 -5.54 -4.25
C ASN A 11 15.06 -4.80 -4.12
N ILE A 12 15.08 -3.48 -4.12
CA ILE A 12 13.88 -2.67 -3.98
C ILE A 12 13.48 -2.10 -5.35
N LEU A 13 12.28 -2.47 -5.80
CA LEU A 13 11.60 -1.87 -6.93
C LEU A 13 10.58 -0.85 -6.43
N ALA A 14 10.42 0.26 -7.13
CA ALA A 14 9.38 1.24 -6.79
C ALA A 14 8.60 1.66 -8.04
N HIS A 15 7.31 1.87 -7.84
CA HIS A 15 6.42 2.50 -8.79
C HIS A 15 5.72 3.68 -8.13
N ASP A 16 5.80 4.85 -8.73
CA ASP A 16 5.10 6.06 -8.32
C ASP A 16 4.77 6.89 -9.57
N ILE A 17 3.75 7.73 -9.49
CA ILE A 17 3.43 8.72 -10.54
C ILE A 17 4.43 9.87 -10.55
N LEU A 18 5.13 10.11 -9.44
CA LEU A 18 6.17 11.11 -9.29
C LEU A 18 7.55 10.48 -9.42
N ASP A 19 8.49 11.25 -9.94
CA ASP A 19 9.87 10.82 -10.11
C ASP A 19 10.75 11.33 -8.96
N PHE A 20 11.12 10.44 -8.06
CA PHE A 20 11.97 10.72 -6.90
C PHE A 20 13.44 10.32 -7.14
N LYS A 21 14.03 10.77 -8.27
CA LYS A 21 15.36 10.36 -8.73
C LYS A 21 16.44 10.36 -7.66
N ASP A 22 16.58 11.48 -6.93
CA ASP A 22 17.62 11.61 -5.91
C ASP A 22 17.44 10.58 -4.77
N PHE A 23 16.18 10.35 -4.38
CA PHE A 23 15.85 9.35 -3.36
C PHE A 23 16.14 7.94 -3.87
N TYR A 24 15.74 7.62 -5.09
CA TYR A 24 15.99 6.32 -5.70
C TYR A 24 17.47 6.03 -5.82
N GLN A 25 18.25 7.00 -6.32
CA GLN A 25 19.70 6.87 -6.44
C GLN A 25 20.37 6.69 -5.08
N LYS A 26 20.01 7.54 -4.10
CA LYS A 26 20.57 7.49 -2.74
C LYS A 26 20.35 6.16 -2.04
N HIS A 27 19.24 5.48 -2.31
CA HIS A 27 18.82 4.27 -1.63
C HIS A 27 18.89 3.01 -2.50
N SER A 28 19.51 3.10 -3.69
CA SER A 28 19.64 1.97 -4.64
C SER A 28 18.29 1.33 -4.99
N ILE A 29 17.27 2.16 -5.21
CA ILE A 29 15.94 1.74 -5.61
C ILE A 29 15.85 1.78 -7.14
N THR A 30 15.27 0.75 -7.75
CA THR A 30 15.02 0.70 -9.18
C THR A 30 13.59 1.14 -9.48
N PRO A 31 13.37 2.31 -10.11
CA PRO A 31 12.05 2.71 -10.57
C PRO A 31 11.62 1.84 -11.75
N VAL A 32 10.36 1.36 -11.71
CA VAL A 32 9.81 0.49 -12.76
C VAL A 32 8.34 0.82 -13.03
N GLY A 33 7.82 0.35 -14.16
CA GLY A 33 6.38 0.37 -14.43
C GLY A 33 5.61 -0.54 -13.48
N LEU A 34 4.29 -0.28 -13.31
CA LEU A 34 3.46 -1.05 -12.36
C LEU A 34 3.41 -2.53 -12.74
N GLU A 35 3.21 -2.84 -14.01
CA GLU A 35 3.16 -4.21 -14.52
C GLU A 35 4.49 -4.96 -14.30
N GLU A 36 5.61 -4.27 -14.52
CA GLU A 36 6.94 -4.82 -14.27
C GLU A 36 7.17 -5.08 -12.77
N LEU A 37 6.72 -4.16 -11.91
CA LEU A 37 6.75 -4.35 -10.47
C LEU A 37 5.97 -5.61 -10.07
N MET A 38 4.75 -5.77 -10.60
CA MET A 38 3.91 -6.94 -10.33
C MET A 38 4.59 -8.26 -10.75
N GLN A 39 5.26 -8.27 -11.91
CA GLN A 39 5.91 -9.48 -12.45
C GLN A 39 7.19 -9.86 -11.71
N LYS A 40 7.96 -8.88 -11.25
CA LYS A 40 9.31 -9.10 -10.72
C LYS A 40 9.38 -9.22 -9.20
N SER A 41 8.40 -8.70 -8.48
CA SER A 41 8.45 -8.67 -7.02
C SER A 41 8.10 -10.02 -6.39
N ASP A 42 8.79 -10.33 -5.29
CA ASP A 42 8.46 -11.43 -4.40
C ASP A 42 7.52 -10.97 -3.29
N ILE A 43 7.68 -9.71 -2.87
CA ILE A 43 6.81 -9.05 -1.89
C ILE A 43 6.39 -7.71 -2.46
N ILE A 44 5.10 -7.42 -2.44
CA ILE A 44 4.53 -6.14 -2.86
C ILE A 44 3.86 -5.50 -1.66
N THR A 45 4.19 -4.24 -1.39
CA THR A 45 3.55 -3.45 -0.33
C THR A 45 2.99 -2.15 -0.89
N LEU A 46 1.75 -1.81 -0.50
CA LEU A 46 1.03 -0.64 -0.98
C LEU A 46 1.15 0.53 0.00
N HIS A 47 1.39 1.73 -0.55
CA HIS A 47 1.54 2.98 0.20
C HIS A 47 0.83 4.14 -0.50
N LEU A 48 -0.31 3.86 -1.12
CA LEU A 48 -1.07 4.80 -1.94
C LEU A 48 -2.30 5.31 -1.17
N PRO A 49 -2.73 6.56 -1.39
CA PRO A 49 -4.08 6.99 -1.01
C PRO A 49 -5.12 6.27 -1.87
N LEU A 50 -6.36 6.19 -1.37
CA LEU A 50 -7.49 5.75 -2.16
C LEU A 50 -8.17 6.96 -2.79
N ASP A 51 -8.19 7.01 -4.11
CA ASP A 51 -8.94 7.99 -4.91
C ASP A 51 -9.42 7.35 -6.21
N SER A 52 -10.06 8.13 -7.09
CA SER A 52 -10.62 7.62 -8.35
C SER A 52 -9.59 7.00 -9.30
N SER A 53 -8.30 7.36 -9.19
CA SER A 53 -7.21 6.83 -10.01
C SER A 53 -6.59 5.56 -9.43
N THR A 54 -6.79 5.30 -8.13
CA THR A 54 -6.16 4.19 -7.40
C THR A 54 -7.14 3.09 -6.99
N ILE A 55 -8.46 3.29 -7.19
CA ILE A 55 -9.45 2.21 -7.00
C ILE A 55 -9.07 1.01 -7.86
N ASN A 56 -8.93 -0.15 -7.21
CA ASN A 56 -8.52 -1.41 -7.85
C ASN A 56 -7.26 -1.25 -8.72
N ILE A 57 -6.32 -0.39 -8.29
CA ILE A 57 -5.04 -0.25 -8.99
C ILE A 57 -4.35 -1.62 -9.11
N ILE A 58 -4.51 -2.48 -8.12
CA ILE A 58 -4.17 -3.90 -8.21
C ILE A 58 -5.42 -4.66 -8.66
N SER A 59 -5.69 -4.57 -9.95
CA SER A 59 -6.84 -5.19 -10.60
C SER A 59 -6.70 -6.70 -10.73
N LYS A 60 -7.79 -7.37 -11.12
CA LYS A 60 -7.80 -8.80 -11.45
C LYS A 60 -6.69 -9.17 -12.46
N ASP A 61 -6.51 -8.35 -13.50
CA ASP A 61 -5.51 -8.63 -14.54
C ASP A 61 -4.08 -8.44 -14.01
N ARG A 62 -3.82 -7.42 -13.21
CA ARG A 62 -2.53 -7.21 -12.56
C ARG A 62 -2.19 -8.30 -11.55
N LEU A 63 -3.18 -8.78 -10.80
CA LEU A 63 -2.99 -9.93 -9.92
C LEU A 63 -2.51 -11.18 -10.68
N GLN A 64 -2.88 -11.34 -11.96
CA GLN A 64 -2.41 -12.47 -12.78
C GLN A 64 -0.92 -12.41 -13.11
N LEU A 65 -0.30 -11.22 -13.03
CA LEU A 65 1.11 -11.01 -13.30
C LEU A 65 2.01 -11.47 -12.14
N LEU A 66 1.43 -11.66 -10.94
CA LEU A 66 2.18 -12.04 -9.75
C LEU A 66 2.83 -13.42 -9.88
N LYS A 67 4.03 -13.53 -9.35
CA LYS A 67 4.68 -14.83 -9.13
C LYS A 67 3.84 -15.71 -8.22
N LYS A 68 3.95 -17.02 -8.38
CA LYS A 68 3.24 -18.00 -7.53
C LYS A 68 3.62 -17.86 -6.06
N ASP A 69 4.88 -17.52 -5.79
CA ASP A 69 5.42 -17.40 -4.44
C ASP A 69 5.37 -15.94 -3.91
N ALA A 70 4.69 -15.04 -4.65
CA ALA A 70 4.56 -13.66 -4.23
C ALA A 70 3.62 -13.49 -3.04
N VAL A 71 3.93 -12.50 -2.21
CA VAL A 71 3.08 -12.02 -1.10
C VAL A 71 2.69 -10.58 -1.36
N ILE A 72 1.42 -10.25 -1.14
CA ILE A 72 0.93 -8.87 -1.22
C ILE A 72 0.57 -8.35 0.17
N ILE A 73 0.97 -7.11 0.48
CA ILE A 73 0.77 -6.46 1.77
C ILE A 73 0.02 -5.14 1.55
N ASN A 74 -1.11 -4.98 2.20
CA ASN A 74 -1.87 -3.73 2.18
C ASN A 74 -2.15 -3.22 3.58
N LEU A 75 -1.41 -2.19 3.98
CA LEU A 75 -1.62 -1.42 5.20
C LEU A 75 -1.98 0.03 4.88
N ALA A 76 -2.35 0.31 3.63
CA ALA A 76 -2.65 1.67 3.17
C ALA A 76 -4.15 1.98 3.23
N ARG A 77 -4.92 1.46 2.29
CA ARG A 77 -6.38 1.63 2.22
C ARG A 77 -7.04 0.42 1.58
N GLY A 78 -8.23 0.05 2.08
CA GLY A 78 -9.11 -0.87 1.37
C GLY A 78 -9.53 -0.31 0.01
N GLY A 79 -9.92 -1.17 -0.92
CA GLY A 79 -10.30 -0.76 -2.28
C GLY A 79 -9.15 -0.47 -3.24
N LEU A 80 -7.89 -0.51 -2.80
CA LEU A 80 -6.71 -0.47 -3.70
C LEU A 80 -6.51 -1.78 -4.47
N ILE A 81 -7.00 -2.88 -3.93
CA ILE A 81 -6.91 -4.22 -4.51
C ILE A 81 -8.32 -4.69 -4.85
N ASP A 82 -8.50 -5.37 -5.99
CA ASP A 82 -9.67 -6.17 -6.26
C ASP A 82 -9.69 -7.37 -5.29
N GLU A 83 -10.39 -7.22 -4.16
CA GLU A 83 -10.40 -8.19 -3.05
C GLU A 83 -11.02 -9.52 -3.48
N ASN A 84 -12.01 -9.52 -4.37
CA ASN A 84 -12.61 -10.74 -4.88
C ASN A 84 -11.62 -11.53 -5.74
N ALA A 85 -10.90 -10.83 -6.62
CA ALA A 85 -9.88 -11.45 -7.44
C ALA A 85 -8.68 -11.93 -6.60
N LEU A 86 -8.28 -11.17 -5.57
CA LEU A 86 -7.23 -11.57 -4.63
C LEU A 86 -7.64 -12.84 -3.88
N LYS A 87 -8.84 -12.87 -3.29
CA LYS A 87 -9.39 -14.05 -2.59
C LYS A 87 -9.32 -15.29 -3.48
N GLN A 88 -9.79 -15.17 -4.72
CA GLN A 88 -9.78 -16.30 -5.66
C GLN A 88 -8.37 -16.84 -5.91
N ARG A 89 -7.39 -15.96 -6.10
CA ARG A 89 -5.99 -16.37 -6.33
C ARG A 89 -5.36 -17.03 -5.11
N LEU A 90 -5.73 -16.60 -3.89
CA LEU A 90 -5.27 -17.20 -2.63
C LEU A 90 -5.85 -18.60 -2.45
N ILE A 91 -7.16 -18.78 -2.68
CA ILE A 91 -7.83 -20.10 -2.64
C ILE A 91 -7.19 -21.06 -3.64
N GLU A 92 -6.95 -20.59 -4.87
CA GLU A 92 -6.33 -21.39 -5.93
C GLU A 92 -4.81 -21.58 -5.74
N LYS A 93 -4.21 -21.04 -4.67
CA LYS A 93 -2.76 -21.09 -4.38
C LYS A 93 -1.91 -20.61 -5.55
N LYS A 94 -2.41 -19.60 -6.28
CA LYS A 94 -1.71 -18.92 -7.38
C LYS A 94 -0.81 -17.78 -6.92
N ILE A 95 -0.88 -17.42 -5.64
CA ILE A 95 0.06 -16.59 -4.89
C ILE A 95 0.26 -17.21 -3.52
N ALA A 96 1.39 -16.91 -2.87
CA ALA A 96 1.74 -17.50 -1.58
C ALA A 96 0.85 -16.99 -0.45
N GLY A 97 0.58 -15.70 -0.39
CA GLY A 97 -0.21 -15.14 0.69
C GLY A 97 -0.52 -13.65 0.56
N ALA A 98 -1.29 -13.16 1.51
CA ALA A 98 -1.57 -11.74 1.67
C ALA A 98 -1.53 -11.32 3.15
N ALA A 99 -1.15 -10.06 3.42
CA ALA A 99 -1.28 -9.43 4.73
C ALA A 99 -2.10 -8.14 4.57
N LEU A 100 -3.24 -8.07 5.26
CA LEU A 100 -4.24 -7.03 5.10
C LEU A 100 -4.58 -6.41 6.45
N ASP A 101 -4.28 -5.12 6.61
CA ASP A 101 -4.72 -4.31 7.75
C ASP A 101 -6.01 -3.54 7.43
N VAL A 102 -6.38 -3.50 6.14
CA VAL A 102 -7.48 -2.69 5.61
C VAL A 102 -8.30 -3.48 4.59
N PHE A 103 -9.61 -3.20 4.56
CA PHE A 103 -10.58 -3.78 3.62
C PHE A 103 -11.44 -2.69 2.99
N ALA A 104 -12.02 -2.95 1.81
CA ALA A 104 -12.94 -2.03 1.15
C ALA A 104 -14.20 -1.74 1.98
N ILE A 105 -14.62 -2.71 2.80
CA ILE A 105 -15.67 -2.57 3.80
C ILE A 105 -15.09 -3.03 5.14
N GLU A 106 -15.15 -2.19 6.15
CA GLU A 106 -14.64 -2.47 7.51
C GLU A 106 -15.76 -2.40 8.55
N PRO A 107 -15.96 -3.44 9.39
CA PRO A 107 -15.28 -4.74 9.35
C PRO A 107 -15.65 -5.54 8.09
N PRO A 108 -14.74 -6.44 7.63
CA PRO A 108 -14.98 -7.20 6.40
C PRO A 108 -16.21 -8.11 6.53
N ASN A 109 -17.12 -8.02 5.56
CA ASN A 109 -18.30 -8.88 5.49
C ASN A 109 -17.94 -10.33 5.11
N ASP A 110 -16.87 -10.52 4.36
CA ASP A 110 -16.37 -11.82 3.92
C ASP A 110 -15.41 -12.41 4.95
N ARG A 111 -15.99 -13.08 5.95
CA ARG A 111 -15.21 -13.77 6.99
C ARG A 111 -14.38 -14.92 6.44
N GLU A 112 -14.86 -15.59 5.39
CA GLU A 112 -14.13 -16.69 4.79
C GLU A 112 -12.80 -16.21 4.22
N PHE A 113 -12.78 -15.04 3.56
CA PHE A 113 -11.56 -14.42 3.07
C PHE A 113 -10.56 -14.16 4.20
N ALA A 114 -11.02 -13.56 5.29
CA ALA A 114 -10.17 -13.23 6.44
C ALA A 114 -9.63 -14.48 7.20
N LEU A 115 -10.24 -15.64 7.00
CA LEU A 115 -9.88 -16.89 7.68
C LEU A 115 -9.08 -17.85 6.79
N LEU A 116 -8.69 -17.45 5.58
CA LEU A 116 -7.82 -18.27 4.74
C LEU A 116 -6.45 -18.47 5.42
N ASP A 117 -5.92 -19.69 5.37
CA ASP A 117 -4.66 -20.06 6.02
C ASP A 117 -3.44 -19.26 5.53
N ASN A 118 -3.53 -18.70 4.31
CA ASN A 118 -2.50 -17.88 3.69
C ASN A 118 -2.83 -16.38 3.70
N VAL A 119 -3.70 -15.95 4.60
CA VAL A 119 -4.03 -14.53 4.82
C VAL A 119 -3.79 -14.14 6.26
N LEU A 120 -2.98 -13.11 6.47
CA LEU A 120 -2.81 -12.45 7.76
C LEU A 120 -3.68 -11.19 7.77
N VAL A 121 -4.55 -11.08 8.78
CA VAL A 121 -5.44 -9.92 8.94
C VAL A 121 -5.19 -9.23 10.27
N THR A 122 -5.18 -7.91 10.24
CA THR A 122 -5.21 -7.06 11.45
C THR A 122 -6.37 -6.06 11.35
N PRO A 123 -6.94 -5.60 12.48
CA PRO A 123 -8.15 -4.79 12.47
C PRO A 123 -7.85 -3.28 12.32
N HIS A 124 -7.19 -2.89 11.23
CA HIS A 124 -6.83 -1.50 10.87
C HIS A 124 -6.05 -0.79 11.98
N ILE A 125 -4.99 -1.43 12.45
CA ILE A 125 -4.19 -0.95 13.59
C ILE A 125 -2.81 -0.40 13.21
N GLY A 126 -2.46 -0.36 11.91
CA GLY A 126 -1.14 0.08 11.46
C GLY A 126 -0.76 1.50 11.88
N GLY A 127 -1.76 2.36 12.12
CA GLY A 127 -1.58 3.73 12.66
C GLY A 127 -1.97 3.91 14.13
N SER A 128 -2.19 2.83 14.89
CA SER A 128 -2.77 2.88 16.24
C SER A 128 -1.74 2.73 17.37
N THR A 129 -0.45 2.94 17.10
CA THR A 129 0.55 3.03 18.18
C THR A 129 0.43 4.38 18.90
N GLU A 130 0.85 4.45 20.18
CA GLU A 130 0.84 5.69 20.95
C GLU A 130 1.61 6.80 20.24
N GLU A 131 2.78 6.48 19.68
CA GLU A 131 3.61 7.42 18.93
C GLU A 131 2.92 7.92 17.65
N ALA A 132 2.24 7.05 16.92
CA ALA A 132 1.52 7.43 15.71
C ALA A 132 0.32 8.33 16.03
N ILE A 133 -0.45 8.00 17.06
CA ILE A 133 -1.58 8.82 17.53
C ILE A 133 -1.09 10.20 17.97
N LEU A 134 -0.01 10.26 18.75
CA LEU A 134 0.58 11.52 19.19
C LEU A 134 1.10 12.33 17.99
N ALA A 135 1.80 11.71 17.06
CA ALA A 135 2.33 12.38 15.88
C ALA A 135 1.22 12.95 14.99
N MET A 136 0.12 12.21 14.79
CA MET A 136 -1.05 12.71 14.04
C MET A 136 -1.71 13.89 14.75
N GLY A 137 -1.87 13.81 16.08
CA GLY A 137 -2.43 14.89 16.89
C GLY A 137 -1.57 16.16 16.83
N MET A 138 -0.26 16.02 16.99
CA MET A 138 0.68 17.16 16.89
C MET A 138 0.70 17.76 15.49
N ALA A 139 0.69 16.94 14.44
CA ALA A 139 0.64 17.43 13.07
C ALA A 139 -0.65 18.21 12.76
N ALA A 140 -1.79 17.81 13.34
CA ALA A 140 -3.03 18.56 13.23
C ALA A 140 -2.96 19.93 13.92
N ILE A 141 -2.39 19.99 15.13
CA ILE A 141 -2.17 21.24 15.87
C ILE A 141 -1.22 22.16 15.11
N ASP A 142 -0.07 21.64 14.68
CA ASP A 142 0.92 22.42 13.90
C ASP A 142 0.31 22.95 12.58
N SER A 143 -0.59 22.19 11.97
CA SER A 143 -1.29 22.62 10.74
C SER A 143 -2.27 23.75 11.02
N LEU A 144 -2.92 23.77 12.19
CA LEU A 144 -3.79 24.88 12.60
C LEU A 144 -2.98 26.14 12.92
N ASP A 145 -1.88 26.01 13.66
CA ASP A 145 -1.00 27.12 14.02
C ASP A 145 -0.33 27.75 12.80
N ASN A 146 -0.02 26.93 11.78
CA ASN A 146 0.58 27.36 10.52
C ASN A 146 -0.44 27.52 9.39
N SER A 147 -1.74 27.53 9.70
CA SER A 147 -2.79 27.64 8.69
C SER A 147 -2.68 28.98 7.93
N ARG A 148 -2.71 28.87 6.60
CA ARG A 148 -2.74 30.05 5.72
C ARG A 148 -4.16 30.31 5.28
N ASP A 149 -4.51 31.58 5.14
CA ASP A 149 -5.80 31.99 4.59
C ASP A 149 -6.02 31.27 3.23
N PRO A 150 -7.10 30.50 3.07
CA PRO A 150 -7.43 29.82 1.80
C PRO A 150 -7.43 30.76 0.59
N SER A 151 -7.79 32.05 0.78
CA SER A 151 -7.76 33.05 -0.28
C SER A 151 -6.35 33.27 -0.86
N SER A 152 -5.29 33.02 -0.09
CA SER A 152 -3.91 33.10 -0.57
C SER A 152 -3.54 32.08 -1.65
N PHE A 153 -4.32 31.00 -1.77
CA PHE A 153 -4.16 29.96 -2.80
C PHE A 153 -5.03 30.19 -4.03
N LEU A 154 -6.10 30.97 -3.89
CA LEU A 154 -7.05 31.22 -4.98
C LEU A 154 -6.64 32.38 -5.90
N SER A 155 -5.65 33.18 -5.50
CA SER A 155 -5.19 34.37 -6.23
C SER A 155 -4.14 34.10 -7.32
N LYS A 156 -3.82 32.83 -7.62
CA LYS A 156 -2.92 32.42 -8.70
C LYS A 156 -3.68 31.65 -9.77
N LYS A 157 -4.54 32.37 -10.50
CA LYS A 157 -5.02 31.97 -11.83
C LYS A 157 -4.53 32.96 -12.84
#